data_040302f1c3e195182e5b46c982c4bf11
#
_entry.id   040302f1c3e195182e5b46c982c4bf11
#
_cell.length_a   1.000
_cell.length_b   1.000
_cell.length_c   1.000
_cell.angle_alpha   90.00
_cell.angle_beta   90.00
_cell.angle_gamma   90.00
#
_symmetry.space_group_name_H-M   'P 1'
#
loop_
_entity.id
_entity.type
_entity.pdbx_description
1 polymer ?
#
loop_
_entity_poly.entity_id
_entity_poly.type
_entity_poly.pdbx_seq_one_letter_code
_entity_poly.pdbx_strand_id
1 'polypeptide(L)' 'MKRRDLLRHIWQHGCYLAREGSRHSFFVNPNNNKKASVPRHREINDYLARRICRDLDIPAPKA' A
#
# COMPACT_ATOMS: atom_id res chain seq x y z
N MET A 1 4.05 -11.25 -1.77
CA MET A 1 4.41 -10.47 -2.98
C MET A 1 5.54 -9.51 -2.67
N LYS A 2 6.26 -9.07 -3.66
CA LYS A 2 7.34 -8.11 -3.44
C LYS A 2 6.79 -6.73 -3.14
N ARG A 3 7.47 -6.03 -2.21
CA ARG A 3 7.05 -4.69 -1.82
C ARG A 3 6.93 -3.75 -3.04
N ARG A 4 7.90 -3.81 -3.95
CA ARG A 4 7.86 -2.93 -5.14
C ARG A 4 6.63 -3.17 -6.00
N ASP A 5 6.17 -4.42 -6.08
CA ASP A 5 4.98 -4.74 -6.87
C ASP A 5 3.72 -4.23 -6.18
N LEU A 6 3.68 -4.31 -4.84
CA LEU A 6 2.58 -3.74 -4.08
C LEU A 6 2.54 -2.22 -4.24
N LEU A 7 3.68 -1.55 -4.16
CA LEU A 7 3.73 -0.09 -4.33
C LEU A 7 3.27 0.33 -5.73
N ARG A 8 3.67 -0.43 -6.76
CA ARG A 8 3.20 -0.16 -8.12
C ARG A 8 1.69 -0.27 -8.21
N HIS A 9 1.12 -1.31 -7.60
CA HIS A 9 -0.32 -1.49 -7.57
C HIS A 9 -1.02 -0.32 -6.89
N ILE A 10 -0.47 0.13 -5.75
CA ILE A 10 -1.02 1.25 -5.00
C ILE A 10 -1.01 2.53 -5.85
N TRP A 11 0.11 2.80 -6.52
CA TRP A 11 0.21 3.96 -7.40
C TRP A 11 -0.74 3.88 -8.60
N GLN A 12 -0.88 2.70 -9.19
CA GLN A 12 -1.79 2.51 -10.32
C GLN A 12 -3.23 2.81 -9.96
N HIS A 13 -3.58 2.70 -8.68
CA HIS A 13 -4.93 3.02 -8.21
C HIS A 13 -5.04 4.43 -7.63
N GLY A 14 -4.07 5.28 -7.92
CA GLY A 14 -4.16 6.70 -7.61
C GLY A 14 -3.73 7.09 -6.21
N CYS A 15 -3.24 6.18 -5.41
CA CYS A 15 -2.73 6.48 -4.08
C CYS A 15 -1.30 6.98 -4.16
N TYR A 16 -0.88 7.79 -3.20
CA TYR A 16 0.47 8.34 -3.23
C TYR A 16 1.11 8.31 -1.83
N LEU A 17 2.43 8.45 -1.83
CA LEU A 17 3.21 8.49 -0.60
C LEU A 17 2.99 9.83 0.10
N ALA A 18 2.42 9.77 1.31
CA ALA A 18 2.16 10.97 2.09
C ALA A 18 3.31 11.31 3.04
N ARG A 19 3.94 10.27 3.61
CA ARG A 19 5.01 10.48 4.57
C ARG A 19 5.87 9.23 4.67
N GLU A 20 7.16 9.43 4.90
CA GLU A 20 8.10 8.34 5.18
C GLU A 20 8.41 8.31 6.66
N GLY A 21 8.12 7.18 7.30
CA GLY A 21 8.57 6.91 8.65
C GLY A 21 9.83 6.07 8.64
N SER A 22 10.39 5.82 9.82
CA SER A 22 11.63 5.05 9.92
C SER A 22 11.45 3.58 9.54
N ARG A 23 10.27 3.02 9.77
CA ARG A 23 9.99 1.59 9.50
C ARG A 23 8.84 1.36 8.54
N HIS A 24 8.10 2.40 8.21
CA HIS A 24 6.92 2.30 7.37
C HIS A 24 6.83 3.48 6.42
N SER A 25 6.28 3.23 5.26
CA SER A 25 5.90 4.27 4.32
C SER A 25 4.38 4.45 4.42
N PHE A 26 3.92 5.70 4.53
CA PHE A 26 2.51 6.00 4.74
C PHE A 26 1.89 6.51 3.45
N PHE A 27 0.89 5.78 2.96
CA PHE A 27 0.22 6.10 1.71
C PHE A 27 -1.19 6.60 1.98
N VAL A 28 -1.70 7.41 1.05
CA VAL A 28 -3.04 7.96 1.15
C VAL A 28 -3.75 7.82 -0.19
N ASN A 29 -5.05 7.54 -0.12
CA ASN A 29 -5.91 7.55 -1.28
C ASN A 29 -6.62 8.91 -1.32
N PRO A 30 -6.32 9.79 -2.30
CA PRO A 30 -6.89 11.12 -2.32
C PRO A 30 -8.41 11.13 -2.58
N ASN A 31 -8.96 10.05 -3.11
CA ASN A 31 -10.38 9.99 -3.40
C ASN A 31 -11.24 9.86 -2.15
N ASN A 32 -10.69 9.30 -1.07
CA ASN A 32 -11.47 9.02 0.14
C ASN A 32 -10.72 9.38 1.42
N ASN A 33 -9.49 9.89 1.32
CA ASN A 33 -8.62 10.23 2.45
C ASN A 33 -8.26 9.04 3.35
N LYS A 34 -8.44 7.83 2.86
CA LYS A 34 -8.03 6.65 3.61
C LYS A 34 -6.53 6.48 3.52
N LYS A 35 -5.95 5.93 4.58
CA LYS A 35 -4.51 5.82 4.71
C LYS A 35 -4.11 4.40 5.07
N ALA A 36 -2.90 4.04 4.69
CA ALA A 36 -2.33 2.75 5.08
C ALA A 36 -0.84 2.88 5.27
N SER A 37 -0.28 2.07 6.17
CA SER A 37 1.16 2.00 6.35
C SER A 37 1.68 0.74 5.68
N VAL A 38 2.79 0.87 4.95
CA VAL A 38 3.43 -0.23 4.25
C VAL A 38 4.79 -0.45 4.87
N PRO A 39 5.07 -1.63 5.43
CA PRO A 39 6.39 -1.88 6.02
C PRO A 39 7.48 -1.89 4.95
N ARG A 40 8.71 -1.66 5.38
CA ARG A 40 9.85 -1.60 4.46
C ARG A 40 10.49 -2.95 4.20
N HIS A 41 9.77 -4.03 4.47
CA HIS A 41 10.23 -5.36 4.19
C HIS A 41 10.19 -5.61 2.68
N ARG A 42 11.19 -6.29 2.14
CA ARG A 42 11.23 -6.63 0.72
C ARG A 42 10.05 -7.49 0.29
N GLU A 43 9.67 -8.41 1.16
CA GLU A 43 8.54 -9.30 0.94
C GLU A 43 7.40 -8.89 1.84
N ILE A 44 6.22 -8.72 1.27
CA ILE A 44 4.99 -8.45 2.00
C ILE A 44 4.12 -9.68 1.83
N ASN A 45 3.69 -10.31 2.93
CA ASN A 45 2.84 -11.48 2.79
C ASN A 45 1.49 -11.08 2.18
N ASP A 46 0.84 -12.04 1.54
CA ASP A 46 -0.36 -11.75 0.76
C ASP A 46 -1.51 -11.24 1.62
N TYR A 47 -1.61 -11.75 2.84
CA TYR A 47 -2.65 -11.28 3.77
C TYR A 47 -2.48 -9.79 4.07
N LEU A 48 -1.24 -9.38 4.39
CA LEU A 48 -0.95 -7.99 4.69
C LEU A 48 -1.16 -7.10 3.47
N ALA A 49 -0.76 -7.58 2.29
CA ALA A 49 -0.95 -6.83 1.05
C ALA A 49 -2.44 -6.55 0.81
N ARG A 50 -3.28 -7.56 1.01
CA ARG A 50 -4.73 -7.38 0.85
C ARG A 50 -5.30 -6.42 1.88
N ARG A 51 -4.80 -6.48 3.12
CA ARG A 51 -5.25 -5.58 4.18
C ARG A 51 -4.88 -4.13 3.87
N ILE A 52 -3.66 -3.90 3.38
CA ILE A 52 -3.22 -2.56 2.99
C ILE A 52 -4.14 -2.00 1.90
N CYS A 53 -4.44 -2.80 0.88
CA CYS A 53 -5.33 -2.36 -0.19
C CYS A 53 -6.73 -2.08 0.33
N ARG A 54 -7.23 -2.90 1.25
CA ARG A 54 -8.54 -2.67 1.87
C ARG A 54 -8.54 -1.38 2.67
N ASP A 55 -7.45 -1.09 3.41
CA ASP A 55 -7.35 0.15 4.18
C ASP A 55 -7.37 1.37 3.28
N LEU A 56 -6.85 1.26 2.06
CA LEU A 56 -6.86 2.34 1.08
C LEU A 56 -8.13 2.34 0.23
N ASP A 57 -8.98 1.34 0.40
CA ASP A 57 -10.20 1.17 -0.39
C ASP A 57 -9.91 1.04 -1.88
N ILE A 58 -8.93 0.21 -2.21
CA ILE A 58 -8.59 -0.14 -3.58
C ILE A 58 -8.66 -1.66 -3.75
N PRO A 59 -8.77 -2.17 -4.98
CA PRO A 59 -8.82 -3.61 -5.20
C PRO A 59 -7.56 -4.31 -4.69
N ALA A 60 -7.73 -5.55 -4.26
CA ALA A 60 -6.60 -6.35 -3.84
C ALA A 60 -5.64 -6.59 -5.02
N PRO A 61 -4.33 -6.71 -4.76
CA PRO A 61 -3.39 -6.98 -5.85
C PRO A 61 -3.61 -8.38 -6.38
N LYS A 62 -3.37 -8.55 -7.66
CA LYS A 62 -3.44 -9.88 -8.27
C LYS A 62 -2.20 -10.67 -7.86
N ALA A 63 -2.42 -11.91 -7.54
CA ALA A 63 -1.33 -12.81 -7.18
C ALA A 63 -0.43 -13.09 -8.38
#